data_dad2c292ac99c956468ff2a647d8f85d
#
_entry.id   dad2c292ac99c956468ff2a647d8f85d
#
_cell.length_a   1.000
_cell.length_b   1.000
_cell.length_c   1.000
_cell.angle_alpha   90.00
_cell.angle_beta   90.00
_cell.angle_gamma   90.00
#
_symmetry.space_group_name_H-M   'P 1'
#
loop_
_entity.id
_entity.type
_entity.pdbx_description
1 polymer ?
#
loop_
_entity_poly.entity_id
_entity_poly.type
_entity_poly.pdbx_seq_one_letter_code
_entity_poly.pdbx_strand_id
1 'polypeptide(L)'
;MMTKISRLAVKVFLVPSYLFDMFLAFFYKRAMKHCGEHVYIRPSSCNIKGIQNLSVGDYTSIPKGSTFFCSNAELSIGKKVVIGPRPTIITGDHRTDVIGVYIMDSVDKLPENDAPVIIEDDVWLGCNVTILKGVTIGRGSIVAAGAVVTKSCEPYSLIGGVPAKIIKKRFSAEDILKHEELLSVSED
;
A
#
# COMPACT_ATOMS: atom_id res chain seq x y z
N MET A 1 38.87 -12.12 5.96
CA MET A 1 39.14 -10.68 5.91
C MET A 1 38.44 -9.97 4.73
N MET A 2 38.47 -10.52 3.52
CA MET A 2 37.78 -9.97 2.33
C MET A 2 36.27 -9.69 2.51
N THR A 3 35.50 -10.54 3.22
CA THR A 3 34.07 -10.39 3.44
C THR A 3 33.65 -9.18 4.27
N LYS A 4 34.50 -8.69 5.20
CA LYS A 4 34.23 -7.45 5.97
C LYS A 4 34.44 -6.19 5.12
N ILE A 5 35.49 -6.19 4.31
CA ILE A 5 35.85 -5.08 3.41
C ILE A 5 34.77 -4.93 2.31
N SER A 6 34.32 -6.04 1.70
CA SER A 6 33.28 -5.99 0.68
C SER A 6 31.93 -5.52 1.25
N ARG A 7 31.57 -5.92 2.48
CA ARG A 7 30.37 -5.40 3.16
C ARG A 7 30.43 -3.91 3.46
N LEU A 8 31.62 -3.42 3.85
CA LEU A 8 31.85 -1.99 4.09
C LEU A 8 31.73 -1.20 2.77
N ALA A 9 32.39 -1.68 1.71
CA ALA A 9 32.31 -1.06 0.39
C ALA A 9 30.87 -0.96 -0.11
N VAL A 10 30.06 -2.03 -0.02
CA VAL A 10 28.65 -2.00 -0.39
C VAL A 10 27.88 -0.93 0.39
N LYS A 11 28.13 -0.81 1.70
CA LYS A 11 27.49 0.24 2.51
C LYS A 11 27.88 1.65 2.04
N VAL A 12 29.17 1.88 1.76
CA VAL A 12 29.66 3.18 1.28
C VAL A 12 29.04 3.55 -0.07
N PHE A 13 28.93 2.59 -1.02
CA PHE A 13 28.31 2.83 -2.33
C PHE A 13 26.80 3.09 -2.22
N LEU A 14 26.11 2.64 -1.18
CA LEU A 14 24.70 2.88 -0.96
C LEU A 14 24.39 4.24 -0.30
N VAL A 15 25.38 4.88 0.33
CA VAL A 15 25.19 6.18 1.04
C VAL A 15 24.63 7.27 0.12
N PRO A 16 25.17 7.51 -1.09
CA PRO A 16 24.64 8.57 -1.96
C PRO A 16 23.16 8.37 -2.32
N SER A 17 22.77 7.13 -2.63
CA SER A 17 21.37 6.82 -2.95
C SER A 17 20.45 7.01 -1.74
N TYR A 18 20.94 6.68 -0.55
CA TYR A 18 20.20 6.89 0.69
C TYR A 18 20.00 8.37 1.01
N LEU A 19 21.04 9.19 0.87
CA LEU A 19 20.95 10.64 1.08
C LEU A 19 20.01 11.30 0.06
N PHE A 20 20.08 10.87 -1.20
CA PHE A 20 19.17 11.33 -2.24
C PHE A 20 17.71 10.97 -1.92
N ASP A 21 17.45 9.73 -1.48
CA ASP A 21 16.12 9.30 -1.05
C ASP A 21 15.61 10.11 0.15
N MET A 22 16.46 10.41 1.13
CA MET A 22 16.09 11.28 2.27
C MET A 22 15.66 12.68 1.81
N PHE A 23 16.40 13.27 0.89
CA PHE A 23 16.08 14.57 0.30
C PHE A 23 14.75 14.52 -0.44
N LEU A 24 14.55 13.54 -1.32
CA LEU A 24 13.29 13.36 -2.05
C LEU A 24 12.11 13.06 -1.11
N ALA A 25 12.31 12.25 -0.07
CA ALA A 25 11.28 11.90 0.89
C ALA A 25 10.69 13.13 1.59
N PHE A 26 11.50 14.16 1.84
CA PHE A 26 11.04 15.42 2.41
C PHE A 26 9.95 16.08 1.54
N PHE A 27 10.14 16.10 0.23
CA PHE A 27 9.16 16.67 -0.71
C PHE A 27 7.95 15.75 -0.91
N TYR A 28 8.18 14.44 -1.05
CA TYR A 28 7.11 13.46 -1.23
C TYR A 28 6.13 13.47 -0.06
N LYS A 29 6.64 13.49 1.19
CA LYS A 29 5.79 13.55 2.40
C LYS A 29 4.94 14.81 2.45
N ARG A 30 5.46 15.97 1.99
CA ARG A 30 4.71 17.22 1.92
C ARG A 30 3.71 17.27 0.76
N ALA A 31 3.94 16.52 -0.30
CA ALA A 31 3.04 16.42 -1.45
C ALA A 31 1.88 15.46 -1.22
N MET A 32 1.96 14.56 -0.22
CA MET A 32 0.88 13.66 0.17
C MET A 32 -0.31 14.45 0.74
N LYS A 33 -1.52 13.91 0.55
CA LYS A 33 -2.73 14.43 1.19
C LYS A 33 -2.61 14.44 2.71
N HIS A 34 -2.07 13.34 3.25
CA HIS A 34 -1.71 13.17 4.66
C HIS A 34 -0.48 12.29 4.78
N CYS A 35 0.44 12.65 5.66
CA CYS A 35 1.58 11.85 6.03
C CYS A 35 1.76 11.88 7.54
N GLY A 36 1.51 10.77 8.17
CA GLY A 36 1.65 10.59 9.62
C GLY A 36 3.11 10.61 10.09
N GLU A 37 3.27 10.39 11.39
CA GLU A 37 4.58 10.31 12.01
C GLU A 37 5.30 9.00 11.67
N HIS A 38 6.62 9.02 11.69
CA HIS A 38 7.47 7.84 11.45
C HIS A 38 7.17 7.07 10.15
N VAL A 39 6.57 7.73 9.14
CA VAL A 39 6.41 7.17 7.80
C VAL A 39 7.78 7.10 7.12
N TYR A 40 8.11 5.94 6.57
CA TYR A 40 9.35 5.74 5.81
C TYR A 40 9.03 5.48 4.33
N ILE A 41 9.72 6.16 3.42
CA ILE A 41 9.60 5.98 1.98
C ILE A 41 10.96 6.14 1.30
N ARG A 42 11.18 5.39 0.21
CA ARG A 42 12.31 5.57 -0.71
C ARG A 42 11.80 5.95 -2.09
N PRO A 43 11.57 7.25 -2.35
CA PRO A 43 10.91 7.74 -3.55
C PRO A 43 11.58 7.32 -4.86
N SER A 44 12.92 7.31 -4.92
CA SER A 44 13.67 6.96 -6.14
C SER A 44 13.39 5.53 -6.64
N SER A 45 12.85 4.67 -5.79
CA SER A 45 12.50 3.29 -6.13
C SER A 45 10.99 3.04 -6.24
N CYS A 46 10.16 4.07 -6.12
CA CYS A 46 8.70 3.98 -6.19
C CYS A 46 8.17 4.67 -7.46
N ASN A 47 7.05 4.16 -7.98
CA ASN A 47 6.29 4.79 -9.06
C ASN A 47 4.94 5.24 -8.50
N ILE A 48 4.84 6.51 -8.12
CA ILE A 48 3.62 7.07 -7.51
C ILE A 48 3.06 8.15 -8.43
N LYS A 49 1.84 7.93 -8.94
CA LYS A 49 1.05 8.91 -9.69
C LYS A 49 -0.13 9.35 -8.85
N GLY A 50 -0.34 10.68 -8.73
CA GLY A 50 -1.42 11.23 -7.91
C GLY A 50 -1.09 11.29 -6.42
N ILE A 51 0.14 11.65 -6.08
CA ILE A 51 0.64 11.70 -4.70
C ILE A 51 -0.22 12.59 -3.77
N GLN A 52 -0.87 13.60 -4.32
CA GLN A 52 -1.79 14.51 -3.60
C GLN A 52 -3.07 13.81 -3.11
N ASN A 53 -3.35 12.59 -3.59
CA ASN A 53 -4.47 11.74 -3.18
C ASN A 53 -4.02 10.58 -2.28
N LEU A 54 -2.73 10.53 -1.91
CA LEU A 54 -2.17 9.52 -1.03
C LEU A 54 -2.18 9.98 0.42
N SER A 55 -2.80 9.19 1.30
CA SER A 55 -2.75 9.33 2.75
C SER A 55 -2.04 8.13 3.37
N VAL A 56 -1.11 8.36 4.29
CA VAL A 56 -0.38 7.30 4.98
C VAL A 56 -0.36 7.62 6.48
N GLY A 57 -0.82 6.67 7.29
CA GLY A 57 -0.85 6.78 8.74
C GLY A 57 0.51 6.49 9.40
N ASP A 58 0.55 6.73 10.71
CA ASP A 58 1.74 6.65 11.53
C ASP A 58 2.41 5.26 11.49
N TYR A 59 3.73 5.24 11.61
CA TYR A 59 4.54 4.02 11.69
C TYR A 59 4.37 3.07 10.49
N THR A 60 3.90 3.57 9.35
CA THR A 60 3.74 2.81 8.11
C THR A 60 4.89 3.10 7.16
N SER A 61 5.44 2.04 6.54
CA SER A 61 6.55 2.16 5.60
C SER A 61 6.14 1.76 4.19
N ILE A 62 6.45 2.64 3.22
CA ILE A 62 6.27 2.36 1.79
C ILE A 62 7.55 1.69 1.27
N PRO A 63 7.51 0.39 0.93
CA PRO A 63 8.70 -0.36 0.53
C PRO A 63 9.17 0.01 -0.87
N LYS A 64 10.39 -0.43 -1.19
CA LYS A 64 10.96 -0.31 -2.54
C LYS A 64 10.10 -1.03 -3.58
N GLY A 65 10.01 -0.42 -4.77
CA GLY A 65 9.28 -0.96 -5.91
C GLY A 65 7.77 -0.80 -5.79
N SER A 66 7.27 0.02 -4.85
CA SER A 66 5.85 0.33 -4.78
C SER A 66 5.37 1.05 -6.04
N THR A 67 4.23 0.59 -6.57
CA THR A 67 3.53 1.22 -7.68
C THR A 67 2.14 1.63 -7.21
N PHE A 68 1.91 2.95 -7.07
CA PHE A 68 0.63 3.51 -6.64
C PHE A 68 0.10 4.44 -7.72
N PHE A 69 -1.06 4.12 -8.27
CA PHE A 69 -1.76 4.95 -9.25
C PHE A 69 -3.07 5.43 -8.63
N CYS A 70 -3.05 6.65 -8.08
CA CYS A 70 -4.17 7.27 -7.38
C CYS A 70 -4.45 8.70 -7.90
N SER A 71 -4.40 8.88 -9.23
CA SER A 71 -4.51 10.21 -9.84
C SER A 71 -5.88 10.86 -9.62
N ASN A 72 -6.97 10.11 -9.65
CA ASN A 72 -8.34 10.63 -9.63
C ASN A 72 -9.16 10.19 -8.41
N ALA A 73 -8.72 9.13 -7.70
CA ALA A 73 -9.35 8.68 -6.47
C ALA A 73 -8.30 8.43 -5.38
N GLU A 74 -8.73 8.47 -4.13
CA GLU A 74 -7.84 8.41 -2.98
C GLU A 74 -7.26 7.01 -2.76
N LEU A 75 -6.02 6.99 -2.27
CA LEU A 75 -5.40 5.84 -1.63
C LEU A 75 -5.14 6.19 -0.17
N SER A 76 -5.86 5.53 0.74
CA SER A 76 -5.66 5.67 2.19
C SER A 76 -5.00 4.43 2.76
N ILE A 77 -3.89 4.60 3.44
CA ILE A 77 -3.15 3.55 4.15
C ILE A 77 -3.09 3.94 5.62
N GLY A 78 -3.59 3.09 6.49
CA GLY A 78 -3.70 3.30 7.93
C GLY A 78 -2.36 3.30 8.66
N LYS A 79 -2.44 3.33 9.99
CA LYS A 79 -1.28 3.28 10.89
C LYS A 79 -0.79 1.85 11.11
N LYS A 80 0.52 1.70 11.37
CA LYS A 80 1.16 0.42 11.69
C LYS A 80 0.94 -0.66 10.62
N VAL A 81 0.79 -0.25 9.34
CA VAL A 81 0.64 -1.18 8.21
C VAL A 81 1.99 -1.72 7.79
N VAL A 82 2.09 -3.04 7.68
CA VAL A 82 3.28 -3.73 7.17
C VAL A 82 3.09 -4.05 5.70
N ILE A 83 3.94 -3.49 4.85
CA ILE A 83 3.84 -3.68 3.40
C ILE A 83 5.08 -4.40 2.89
N GLY A 84 4.89 -5.58 2.30
CA GLY A 84 5.94 -6.33 1.61
C GLY A 84 6.40 -5.64 0.32
N PRO A 85 7.59 -5.99 -0.21
CA PRO A 85 8.14 -5.37 -1.41
C PRO A 85 7.24 -5.47 -2.65
N ARG A 86 7.29 -4.42 -3.50
CA ARG A 86 6.63 -4.33 -4.79
C ARG A 86 5.10 -4.48 -4.75
N PRO A 87 4.40 -3.78 -3.87
CA PRO A 87 2.94 -3.71 -3.95
C PRO A 87 2.53 -2.90 -5.19
N THR A 88 1.40 -3.25 -5.79
CA THR A 88 0.74 -2.47 -6.84
C THR A 88 -0.66 -2.11 -6.38
N ILE A 89 -0.98 -0.81 -6.29
CA ILE A 89 -2.28 -0.32 -5.86
C ILE A 89 -2.80 0.66 -6.90
N ILE A 90 -4.01 0.40 -7.40
CA ILE A 90 -4.59 1.16 -8.51
C ILE A 90 -6.01 1.59 -8.10
N THR A 91 -6.28 2.89 -8.11
CA THR A 91 -7.58 3.45 -7.72
C THR A 91 -8.47 3.78 -8.90
N GLY A 92 -8.08 3.44 -10.12
CA GLY A 92 -8.87 3.73 -11.32
C GLY A 92 -8.54 2.83 -12.49
N ASP A 93 -9.41 2.83 -13.48
CA ASP A 93 -9.25 2.13 -14.76
C ASP A 93 -9.68 2.99 -15.95
N HIS A 94 -9.60 2.40 -17.15
CA HIS A 94 -10.04 3.03 -18.36
C HIS A 94 -11.53 2.73 -18.63
N ARG A 95 -12.20 3.63 -19.31
CA ARG A 95 -13.55 3.38 -19.85
C ARG A 95 -13.47 2.35 -20.99
N THR A 96 -14.32 1.33 -20.93
CA THR A 96 -14.27 0.19 -21.87
C THR A 96 -15.61 -0.14 -22.54
N ASP A 97 -16.65 0.65 -22.27
CA ASP A 97 -18.03 0.40 -22.67
C ASP A 97 -18.47 1.13 -23.95
N VAL A 98 -17.58 1.89 -24.61
CA VAL A 98 -17.91 2.67 -25.80
C VAL A 98 -17.75 1.81 -27.06
N ILE A 99 -18.88 1.48 -27.72
CA ILE A 99 -18.89 0.69 -28.94
C ILE A 99 -18.32 1.52 -30.11
N GLY A 100 -17.42 0.91 -30.90
CA GLY A 100 -16.83 1.53 -32.09
C GLY A 100 -15.68 2.49 -31.82
N VAL A 101 -15.21 2.58 -30.57
CA VAL A 101 -14.09 3.42 -30.14
C VAL A 101 -13.02 2.54 -29.49
N TYR A 102 -11.75 2.73 -29.85
CA TYR A 102 -10.66 2.07 -29.14
C TYR A 102 -10.58 2.55 -27.69
N ILE A 103 -10.20 1.69 -26.76
CA ILE A 103 -10.03 2.03 -25.32
C ILE A 103 -9.12 3.25 -25.17
N MET A 104 -8.06 3.33 -25.97
CA MET A 104 -7.08 4.43 -25.92
C MET A 104 -7.71 5.78 -26.31
N ASP A 105 -8.70 5.78 -27.18
CA ASP A 105 -9.36 6.99 -27.69
C ASP A 105 -10.59 7.38 -26.83
N SER A 106 -10.99 6.53 -25.90
CA SER A 106 -12.05 6.82 -24.95
C SER A 106 -11.49 7.65 -23.80
N VAL A 107 -11.42 8.96 -23.99
CA VAL A 107 -10.80 9.91 -23.03
C VAL A 107 -11.72 10.26 -21.85
N ASP A 108 -13.04 10.19 -22.04
CA ASP A 108 -14.00 10.48 -21.00
C ASP A 108 -14.10 9.33 -20.00
N LYS A 109 -14.02 9.66 -18.72
CA LYS A 109 -14.20 8.69 -17.63
C LYS A 109 -15.60 8.80 -17.05
N LEU A 110 -16.17 7.65 -16.71
CA LEU A 110 -17.36 7.57 -15.88
C LEU A 110 -16.96 7.63 -14.40
N PRO A 111 -17.84 8.11 -13.50
CA PRO A 111 -17.56 8.13 -12.05
C PRO A 111 -17.09 6.77 -11.49
N GLU A 112 -17.64 5.67 -12.00
CA GLU A 112 -17.30 4.30 -11.60
C GLU A 112 -15.93 3.82 -12.09
N ASN A 113 -15.26 4.54 -13.00
CA ASN A 113 -13.93 4.18 -13.44
C ASN A 113 -12.88 4.43 -12.36
N ASP A 114 -13.13 5.33 -11.41
CA ASP A 114 -12.23 5.64 -10.32
C ASP A 114 -12.96 5.40 -8.98
N ALA A 115 -12.30 4.67 -8.06
CA ALA A 115 -12.84 4.43 -6.74
C ALA A 115 -11.70 4.32 -5.71
N PRO A 116 -11.87 4.86 -4.49
CA PRO A 116 -10.81 4.86 -3.49
C PRO A 116 -10.40 3.44 -3.08
N VAL A 117 -9.13 3.30 -2.70
CA VAL A 117 -8.63 2.10 -2.02
C VAL A 117 -8.31 2.47 -0.59
N ILE A 118 -8.79 1.66 0.35
CA ILE A 118 -8.58 1.85 1.78
C ILE A 118 -7.88 0.62 2.35
N ILE A 119 -6.75 0.83 2.99
CA ILE A 119 -6.04 -0.17 3.77
C ILE A 119 -6.11 0.31 5.21
N GLU A 120 -6.87 -0.38 6.04
CA GLU A 120 -7.05 0.02 7.43
C GLU A 120 -5.80 -0.28 8.28
N ASP A 121 -5.88 0.03 9.58
CA ASP A 121 -4.76 -0.11 10.51
C ASP A 121 -4.36 -1.59 10.71
N ASP A 122 -3.12 -1.85 11.14
CA ASP A 122 -2.57 -3.18 11.46
C ASP A 122 -2.70 -4.20 10.33
N VAL A 123 -2.79 -3.76 9.07
CA VAL A 123 -2.85 -4.67 7.91
C VAL A 123 -1.45 -5.12 7.53
N TRP A 124 -1.32 -6.39 7.16
CA TRP A 124 -0.10 -6.92 6.54
C TRP A 124 -0.35 -7.30 5.08
N LEU A 125 0.31 -6.57 4.16
CA LEU A 125 0.38 -6.92 2.74
C LEU A 125 1.65 -7.74 2.48
N GLY A 126 1.51 -8.94 1.95
CA GLY A 126 2.62 -9.75 1.45
C GLY A 126 3.32 -9.10 0.25
N CYS A 127 4.46 -9.65 -0.18
CA CYS A 127 5.16 -9.13 -1.35
C CYS A 127 4.37 -9.35 -2.65
N ASN A 128 4.54 -8.44 -3.64
CA ASN A 128 3.88 -8.49 -4.96
C ASN A 128 2.34 -8.56 -4.88
N VAL A 129 1.73 -7.96 -3.88
CA VAL A 129 0.27 -7.85 -3.80
C VAL A 129 -0.22 -6.79 -4.78
N THR A 130 -1.31 -7.08 -5.49
CA THR A 130 -2.02 -6.13 -6.33
C THR A 130 -3.40 -5.85 -5.74
N ILE A 131 -3.75 -4.57 -5.54
CA ILE A 131 -5.06 -4.15 -5.03
C ILE A 131 -5.71 -3.24 -6.07
N LEU A 132 -6.93 -3.57 -6.46
CA LEU A 132 -7.69 -2.81 -7.46
C LEU A 132 -8.63 -1.80 -6.80
N LYS A 133 -9.13 -0.88 -7.61
CA LYS A 133 -10.04 0.20 -7.21
C LYS A 133 -11.24 -0.29 -6.39
N GLY A 134 -11.70 0.54 -5.47
CA GLY A 134 -12.89 0.30 -4.66
C GLY A 134 -12.71 -0.74 -3.55
N VAL A 135 -11.48 -1.23 -3.33
CA VAL A 135 -11.21 -2.25 -2.32
C VAL A 135 -10.91 -1.60 -0.97
N THR A 136 -11.53 -2.13 0.08
CA THR A 136 -11.17 -1.90 1.48
C THR A 136 -10.59 -3.19 2.08
N ILE A 137 -9.37 -3.09 2.60
CA ILE A 137 -8.76 -4.16 3.41
C ILE A 137 -9.02 -3.83 4.87
N GLY A 138 -9.89 -4.61 5.51
CA GLY A 138 -10.29 -4.38 6.90
C GLY A 138 -9.13 -4.55 7.88
N ARG A 139 -9.20 -3.81 8.99
CA ARG A 139 -8.21 -3.74 10.08
C ARG A 139 -7.70 -5.12 10.50
N GLY A 140 -6.41 -5.22 10.78
CA GLY A 140 -5.78 -6.44 11.28
C GLY A 140 -5.74 -7.58 10.27
N SER A 141 -6.09 -7.35 8.99
CA SER A 141 -6.12 -8.38 7.95
C SER A 141 -4.74 -8.64 7.38
N ILE A 142 -4.59 -9.81 6.78
CA ILE A 142 -3.37 -10.27 6.11
C ILE A 142 -3.71 -10.60 4.66
N VAL A 143 -2.96 -10.00 3.73
CA VAL A 143 -3.03 -10.32 2.30
C VAL A 143 -1.80 -11.14 1.93
N ALA A 144 -2.01 -12.38 1.49
CA ALA A 144 -0.92 -13.29 1.13
C ALA A 144 -0.12 -12.75 -0.08
N ALA A 145 1.17 -13.09 -0.12
CA ALA A 145 2.06 -12.69 -1.20
C ALA A 145 1.52 -13.12 -2.58
N GLY A 146 1.66 -12.25 -3.59
CA GLY A 146 1.21 -12.48 -4.95
C GLY A 146 -0.30 -12.43 -5.17
N ALA A 147 -1.09 -12.05 -4.16
CA ALA A 147 -2.53 -11.95 -4.29
C ALA A 147 -2.97 -10.78 -5.18
N VAL A 148 -4.06 -10.97 -5.94
CA VAL A 148 -4.75 -9.91 -6.68
C VAL A 148 -6.12 -9.69 -6.04
N VAL A 149 -6.23 -8.59 -5.28
CA VAL A 149 -7.41 -8.26 -4.49
C VAL A 149 -8.36 -7.41 -5.32
N THR A 150 -9.53 -7.98 -5.62
CA THR A 150 -10.58 -7.36 -6.45
C THR A 150 -11.85 -7.06 -5.65
N LYS A 151 -11.92 -7.47 -4.39
CA LYS A 151 -13.06 -7.27 -3.49
C LYS A 151 -12.56 -6.97 -2.08
N SER A 152 -13.30 -6.15 -1.37
CA SER A 152 -13.04 -5.82 0.04
C SER A 152 -13.10 -7.06 0.93
N CYS A 153 -12.40 -7.00 2.06
CA CYS A 153 -12.48 -8.03 3.10
C CYS A 153 -12.78 -7.41 4.46
N GLU A 154 -13.51 -8.17 5.27
CA GLU A 154 -13.80 -7.85 6.66
C GLU A 154 -12.53 -7.81 7.51
N PRO A 155 -12.52 -7.06 8.63
CA PRO A 155 -11.42 -7.05 9.57
C PRO A 155 -10.95 -8.45 9.99
N TYR A 156 -9.67 -8.55 10.31
CA TYR A 156 -9.03 -9.80 10.77
C TYR A 156 -9.18 -10.98 9.80
N SER A 157 -9.20 -10.70 8.50
CA SER A 157 -9.25 -11.74 7.46
C SER A 157 -7.85 -12.07 6.94
N LEU A 158 -7.57 -13.36 6.70
CA LEU A 158 -6.47 -13.80 5.86
C LEU A 158 -7.02 -14.07 4.47
N ILE A 159 -6.56 -13.32 3.48
CA ILE A 159 -6.98 -13.46 2.08
C ILE A 159 -5.79 -13.77 1.18
N GLY A 160 -6.02 -14.43 0.04
CA GLY A 160 -4.96 -14.72 -0.92
C GLY A 160 -5.46 -15.35 -2.20
N GLY A 161 -4.58 -15.44 -3.19
CA GLY A 161 -4.86 -16.01 -4.51
C GLY A 161 -5.17 -14.98 -5.59
N VAL A 162 -5.49 -15.44 -6.81
CA VAL A 162 -5.81 -14.65 -8.01
C VAL A 162 -7.08 -15.19 -8.65
N PRO A 163 -8.23 -14.51 -8.50
CA PRO A 163 -8.49 -13.41 -7.58
C PRO A 163 -8.42 -13.83 -6.12
N ALA A 164 -8.10 -12.90 -5.23
CA ALA A 164 -8.00 -13.17 -3.80
C ALA A 164 -9.35 -13.58 -3.20
N LYS A 165 -9.29 -14.60 -2.34
CA LYS A 165 -10.45 -15.12 -1.58
C LYS A 165 -10.09 -15.22 -0.11
N ILE A 166 -11.10 -15.23 0.76
CA ILE A 166 -10.92 -15.47 2.19
C ILE A 166 -10.42 -16.91 2.38
N ILE A 167 -9.29 -17.04 3.07
CA ILE A 167 -8.70 -18.33 3.45
C ILE A 167 -9.20 -18.72 4.85
N LYS A 168 -9.12 -17.76 5.81
CA LYS A 168 -9.59 -17.92 7.18
C LYS A 168 -9.66 -16.57 7.90
N LYS A 169 -10.21 -16.55 9.09
CA LYS A 169 -10.01 -15.44 10.04
C LYS A 169 -8.63 -15.55 10.70
N ARG A 170 -8.02 -14.40 11.03
CA ARG A 170 -6.73 -14.30 11.74
C ARG A 170 -6.88 -14.81 13.17
N PHE A 171 -7.98 -14.47 13.83
CA PHE A 171 -8.30 -14.77 15.21
C PHE A 171 -9.74 -15.31 15.34
N SER A 172 -10.04 -15.97 16.46
CA SER A 172 -11.43 -16.23 16.89
C SER A 172 -12.13 -14.92 17.27
N ALA A 173 -13.45 -14.92 17.35
CA ALA A 173 -14.20 -13.74 17.78
C ALA A 173 -13.80 -13.30 19.21
N GLU A 174 -13.55 -14.24 20.10
CA GLU A 174 -13.10 -13.98 21.46
C GLU A 174 -11.69 -13.35 21.49
N ASP A 175 -10.77 -13.91 20.70
CA ASP A 175 -9.41 -13.39 20.60
C ASP A 175 -9.37 -11.99 19.98
N ILE A 176 -10.28 -11.66 19.04
CA ILE A 176 -10.40 -10.31 18.49
C ILE A 176 -10.76 -9.32 19.60
N LEU A 177 -11.76 -9.62 20.42
CA LEU A 177 -12.16 -8.74 21.53
C LEU A 177 -11.00 -8.50 22.50
N LYS A 178 -10.33 -9.57 22.91
CA LYS A 178 -9.16 -9.48 23.78
C LYS A 178 -8.01 -8.69 23.15
N HIS A 179 -7.77 -8.89 21.85
CA HIS A 179 -6.73 -8.18 21.12
C HIS A 179 -7.00 -6.68 21.07
N GLU A 180 -8.24 -6.28 20.74
CA GLU A 180 -8.63 -4.86 20.70
C GLU A 180 -8.54 -4.20 22.09
N GLU A 181 -8.95 -4.90 23.15
CA GLU A 181 -8.80 -4.42 24.53
C GLU A 181 -7.34 -4.15 24.89
N LEU A 182 -6.44 -5.10 24.58
CA LEU A 182 -5.01 -4.95 24.85
C LEU A 182 -4.36 -3.83 24.03
N LEU A 183 -4.80 -3.61 22.79
CA LEU A 183 -4.30 -2.53 21.96
C LEU A 183 -4.74 -1.16 22.50
N SER A 184 -5.99 -1.02 22.96
CA SER A 184 -6.49 0.25 23.51
C SER A 184 -5.68 0.73 24.72
N VAL A 185 -5.29 -0.22 25.60
CA VAL A 185 -4.45 0.06 26.78
C VAL A 185 -3.01 0.48 26.40
N SER A 186 -2.52 0.06 25.24
CA SER A 186 -1.16 0.35 24.81
C SER A 186 -1.01 1.68 24.04
N GLU A 187 -2.11 2.35 23.73
CA GLU A 187 -2.15 3.64 23.02
C GLU A 187 -2.31 4.84 23.96
N ASP A 188 -2.62 4.59 25.24
CA ASP A 188 -2.63 5.56 26.36
C ASP A 188 -1.23 5.64 27.02
#